data_530079bb0a1e0f2bee918a18b76412c1
#
_entry.id   530079bb0a1e0f2bee918a18b76412c1
#
_cell.length_a   1.000
_cell.length_b   1.000
_cell.length_c   1.000
_cell.angle_alpha   90.00
_cell.angle_beta   90.00
_cell.angle_gamma   90.00
#
_symmetry.space_group_name_H-M   'P 1'
#
loop_
_entity.id
_entity.type
_entity.pdbx_description
1 polymer ?
#
loop_
_entity_poly.entity_id
_entity_poly.type
_entity_poly.pdbx_seq_one_letter_code
_entity_poly.pdbx_strand_id
1 'polypeptide(L)'
;EMQTQMIERHTLELDLRGAILRKELELHYQPLLRIETGEVVGFEALLRWNHPTRGAVSPDTFIPIAEETGSIVDIGQWVIRTALEDAARWPDHITVAVNMSPMQMKDANLLSVVVNALGSSGVAAHRLEIEITENLLMQESEGMLAVLHRLRKLGVKIALDDFGTGYSSLNYLRSFPFDKIKIDRCFVSELAEREDCQAIVRSVIALANELKMTTTAEGVEVHEQLEALRRHGCDQVQGFLYSQAVPASELDFGNMVQRRVAGG
;
A
#
# COMPACT_ATOMS: atom_id res chain seq x y z
N GLU A 1 -22.81 -5.32 -26.29
CA GLU A 1 -21.68 -4.84 -25.46
C GLU A 1 -21.96 -5.05 -23.96
N MET A 2 -23.06 -4.52 -23.40
CA MET A 2 -23.38 -4.66 -21.96
C MET A 2 -23.56 -6.12 -21.50
N GLN A 3 -24.18 -6.97 -22.32
CA GLN A 3 -24.40 -8.38 -22.02
C GLN A 3 -23.07 -9.18 -22.04
N THR A 4 -22.16 -8.87 -22.95
CA THR A 4 -20.82 -9.47 -23.02
C THR A 4 -19.98 -9.10 -21.79
N GLN A 5 -20.01 -7.84 -21.37
CA GLN A 5 -19.30 -7.38 -20.16
C GLN A 5 -19.82 -8.04 -18.88
N MET A 6 -21.15 -8.24 -18.76
CA MET A 6 -21.73 -8.96 -17.61
C MET A 6 -21.27 -10.42 -17.56
N ILE A 7 -21.21 -11.11 -18.71
CA ILE A 7 -20.76 -12.50 -18.80
C ILE A 7 -19.27 -12.60 -18.45
N GLU A 8 -18.43 -11.70 -18.99
CA GLU A 8 -17.01 -11.65 -18.68
C GLU A 8 -16.73 -11.41 -17.21
N ARG A 9 -17.44 -10.47 -16.58
CA ARG A 9 -17.35 -10.18 -15.16
C ARG A 9 -17.73 -11.38 -14.29
N HIS A 10 -18.85 -12.04 -14.63
CA HIS A 10 -19.30 -13.22 -13.90
C HIS A 10 -18.30 -14.39 -14.04
N THR A 11 -17.70 -14.55 -15.23
CA THR A 11 -16.65 -15.56 -15.42
C THR A 11 -15.42 -15.25 -14.56
N LEU A 12 -14.97 -13.99 -14.52
CA LEU A 12 -13.86 -13.58 -13.65
C LEU A 12 -14.17 -13.80 -12.17
N GLU A 13 -15.41 -13.57 -11.74
CA GLU A 13 -15.84 -13.86 -10.37
C GLU A 13 -15.66 -15.35 -10.03
N LEU A 14 -16.13 -16.25 -10.89
CA LEU A 14 -16.00 -17.69 -10.69
C LEU A 14 -14.54 -18.14 -10.69
N ASP A 15 -13.73 -17.59 -11.60
CA ASP A 15 -12.31 -17.89 -11.71
C ASP A 15 -11.55 -17.40 -10.46
N LEU A 16 -11.89 -16.22 -9.93
CA LEU A 16 -11.19 -15.64 -8.77
C LEU A 16 -11.39 -16.47 -7.49
N ARG A 17 -12.57 -17.07 -7.29
CA ARG A 17 -12.86 -17.92 -6.11
C ARG A 17 -11.87 -19.06 -5.90
N GLY A 18 -11.25 -19.56 -6.97
CA GLY A 18 -10.27 -20.66 -6.89
C GLY A 18 -8.82 -20.22 -7.11
N ALA A 19 -8.58 -18.94 -7.37
CA ALA A 19 -7.27 -18.44 -7.80
C ALA A 19 -6.14 -18.70 -6.77
N ILE A 20 -6.43 -18.61 -5.47
CA ILE A 20 -5.47 -18.93 -4.40
C ILE A 20 -5.04 -20.40 -4.49
N LEU A 21 -6.00 -21.32 -4.56
CA LEU A 21 -5.75 -22.77 -4.59
C LEU A 21 -5.00 -23.19 -5.87
N ARG A 22 -5.30 -22.54 -6.99
CA ARG A 22 -4.63 -22.78 -8.26
C ARG A 22 -3.28 -22.07 -8.40
N LYS A 23 -2.86 -21.30 -7.36
CA LYS A 23 -1.61 -20.54 -7.34
C LYS A 23 -1.50 -19.53 -8.49
N GLU A 24 -2.60 -18.89 -8.81
CA GLU A 24 -2.69 -17.86 -9.85
C GLU A 24 -2.42 -16.45 -9.30
N LEU A 25 -2.46 -16.31 -7.95
CA LEU A 25 -2.14 -15.05 -7.27
C LEU A 25 -0.68 -15.05 -6.83
N GLU A 26 -0.03 -13.91 -7.00
CA GLU A 26 1.32 -13.67 -6.51
C GLU A 26 1.45 -12.24 -5.95
N LEU A 27 2.48 -12.00 -5.13
CA LEU A 27 2.82 -10.67 -4.64
C LEU A 27 4.05 -10.14 -5.38
N HIS A 28 3.91 -8.93 -5.89
CA HIS A 28 5.03 -8.11 -6.33
C HIS A 28 5.27 -7.01 -5.30
N TYR A 29 6.49 -6.57 -5.19
CA TYR A 29 6.93 -5.64 -4.17
C TYR A 29 7.53 -4.40 -4.80
N GLN A 30 7.01 -3.22 -4.46
CA GLN A 30 7.54 -1.95 -4.93
C GLN A 30 8.32 -1.26 -3.81
N PRO A 31 9.55 -0.80 -4.06
CA PRO A 31 10.38 -0.22 -3.01
C PRO A 31 9.89 1.15 -2.56
N LEU A 32 9.96 1.37 -1.25
CA LEU A 32 9.81 2.64 -0.55
C LEU A 32 11.21 3.13 -0.18
N LEU A 33 11.55 4.35 -0.59
CA LEU A 33 12.90 4.90 -0.38
C LEU A 33 12.83 6.14 0.51
N ARG A 34 13.83 6.30 1.37
CA ARG A 34 14.07 7.54 2.10
C ARG A 34 14.65 8.58 1.14
N ILE A 35 14.01 9.74 1.06
CA ILE A 35 14.44 10.81 0.12
C ILE A 35 15.86 11.30 0.42
N GLU A 36 16.19 11.45 1.71
CA GLU A 36 17.47 12.01 2.15
C GLU A 36 18.65 11.11 1.78
N THR A 37 18.54 9.80 2.01
CA THR A 37 19.66 8.85 1.86
C THR A 37 19.55 7.98 0.60
N GLY A 38 18.36 7.85 0.01
CA GLY A 38 18.07 6.95 -1.12
C GLY A 38 18.09 5.46 -0.74
N GLU A 39 18.07 5.17 0.55
CA GLU A 39 18.02 3.80 1.06
C GLU A 39 16.59 3.25 0.98
N VAL A 40 16.47 1.96 0.66
CA VAL A 40 15.22 1.23 0.76
C VAL A 40 14.86 1.06 2.23
N VAL A 41 13.66 1.50 2.61
CA VAL A 41 13.13 1.41 3.98
C VAL A 41 12.02 0.38 4.12
N GLY A 42 11.42 -0.01 3.02
CA GLY A 42 10.32 -0.97 2.98
C GLY A 42 9.90 -1.30 1.56
N PHE A 43 8.93 -2.16 1.47
CA PHE A 43 8.26 -2.50 0.21
C PHE A 43 6.76 -2.55 0.40
N GLU A 44 6.01 -2.06 -0.60
CA GLU A 44 4.58 -2.28 -0.69
C GLU A 44 4.29 -3.57 -1.44
N ALA A 45 3.49 -4.44 -0.83
CA ALA A 45 3.04 -5.70 -1.41
C ALA A 45 1.83 -5.45 -2.32
N LEU A 46 2.02 -5.65 -3.59
CA LEU A 46 1.04 -5.41 -4.63
C LEU A 46 0.56 -6.73 -5.24
N LEU A 47 -0.73 -7.01 -5.08
CA LEU A 47 -1.35 -8.24 -5.56
C LEU A 47 -1.35 -8.31 -7.09
N ARG A 48 -1.02 -9.46 -7.64
CA ARG A 48 -1.05 -9.79 -9.07
C ARG A 48 -1.86 -11.04 -9.30
N TRP A 49 -2.62 -11.07 -10.37
CA TRP A 49 -3.35 -12.25 -10.79
C TRP A 49 -2.94 -12.68 -12.20
N ASN A 50 -2.27 -13.81 -12.28
CA ASN A 50 -1.83 -14.45 -13.52
C ASN A 50 -2.83 -15.53 -13.92
N HIS A 51 -3.86 -15.12 -14.68
CA HIS A 51 -4.91 -16.01 -15.11
C HIS A 51 -4.42 -16.93 -16.26
N PRO A 52 -4.68 -18.25 -16.22
CA PRO A 52 -4.08 -19.22 -17.15
C PRO A 52 -4.43 -18.99 -18.61
N THR A 53 -5.58 -18.40 -18.91
CA THR A 53 -6.04 -18.15 -20.29
C THR A 53 -6.11 -16.67 -20.67
N ARG A 54 -6.18 -15.76 -19.67
CA ARG A 54 -6.29 -14.31 -19.90
C ARG A 54 -4.96 -13.57 -19.70
N GLY A 55 -3.94 -14.26 -19.17
CA GLY A 55 -2.68 -13.63 -18.77
C GLY A 55 -2.85 -12.76 -17.50
N ALA A 56 -2.06 -11.70 -17.40
CA ALA A 56 -2.12 -10.80 -16.26
C ALA A 56 -3.43 -10.00 -16.23
N VAL A 57 -4.21 -10.18 -15.18
CA VAL A 57 -5.46 -9.42 -14.93
C VAL A 57 -5.15 -8.24 -14.03
N SER A 58 -5.58 -7.03 -14.44
CA SER A 58 -5.34 -5.80 -13.68
C SER A 58 -6.00 -5.85 -12.29
N PRO A 59 -5.31 -5.39 -11.23
CA PRO A 59 -5.90 -5.19 -9.90
C PRO A 59 -7.18 -4.34 -9.94
N ASP A 60 -7.22 -3.28 -10.75
CA ASP A 60 -8.38 -2.41 -10.93
C ASP A 60 -9.62 -3.17 -11.47
N THR A 61 -9.39 -4.32 -12.10
CA THR A 61 -10.46 -5.16 -12.62
C THR A 61 -10.94 -6.17 -11.59
N PHE A 62 -10.02 -6.88 -10.92
CA PHE A 62 -10.42 -8.01 -10.09
C PHE A 62 -10.61 -7.66 -8.61
N ILE A 63 -9.97 -6.63 -8.07
CA ILE A 63 -10.16 -6.21 -6.66
C ILE A 63 -11.61 -5.79 -6.40
N PRO A 64 -12.27 -4.94 -7.23
CA PRO A 64 -13.68 -4.63 -7.04
C PRO A 64 -14.59 -5.87 -7.08
N ILE A 65 -14.29 -6.86 -7.96
CA ILE A 65 -15.03 -8.13 -8.00
C ILE A 65 -14.82 -8.92 -6.70
N ALA A 66 -13.58 -8.97 -6.21
CA ALA A 66 -13.26 -9.63 -4.94
C ALA A 66 -13.98 -9.00 -3.75
N GLU A 67 -14.10 -7.68 -3.73
CA GLU A 67 -14.84 -6.93 -2.71
C GLU A 67 -16.34 -7.24 -2.77
N GLU A 68 -16.96 -7.11 -3.93
CA GLU A 68 -18.40 -7.37 -4.10
C GLU A 68 -18.81 -8.79 -3.75
N THR A 69 -17.93 -9.77 -4.05
CA THR A 69 -18.18 -11.19 -3.78
C THR A 69 -17.76 -11.64 -2.37
N GLY A 70 -17.06 -10.78 -1.64
CA GLY A 70 -16.49 -11.10 -0.33
C GLY A 70 -15.21 -11.93 -0.38
N SER A 71 -14.76 -12.39 -1.55
CA SER A 71 -13.54 -13.17 -1.70
C SER A 71 -12.27 -12.39 -1.33
N ILE A 72 -12.36 -11.06 -1.28
CA ILE A 72 -11.26 -10.18 -0.81
C ILE A 72 -10.82 -10.52 0.62
N VAL A 73 -11.69 -11.08 1.46
CA VAL A 73 -11.35 -11.47 2.83
C VAL A 73 -10.34 -12.62 2.81
N ASP A 74 -10.62 -13.69 2.06
CA ASP A 74 -9.71 -14.84 1.94
C ASP A 74 -8.41 -14.46 1.23
N ILE A 75 -8.51 -13.64 0.16
CA ILE A 75 -7.36 -13.10 -0.56
C ILE A 75 -6.48 -12.28 0.40
N GLY A 76 -7.05 -11.39 1.18
CA GLY A 76 -6.30 -10.56 2.12
C GLY A 76 -5.64 -11.34 3.25
N GLN A 77 -6.28 -12.40 3.76
CA GLN A 77 -5.65 -13.31 4.70
C GLN A 77 -4.44 -14.01 4.09
N TRP A 78 -4.53 -14.41 2.81
CA TRP A 78 -3.43 -14.98 2.06
C TRP A 78 -2.31 -13.94 1.84
N VAL A 79 -2.66 -12.71 1.44
CA VAL A 79 -1.71 -11.59 1.24
C VAL A 79 -0.90 -11.34 2.51
N ILE A 80 -1.56 -11.17 3.67
CA ILE A 80 -0.88 -10.90 4.94
C ILE A 80 0.11 -12.02 5.28
N ARG A 81 -0.30 -13.29 5.14
CA ARG A 81 0.58 -14.44 5.41
C ARG A 81 1.77 -14.47 4.48
N THR A 82 1.53 -14.36 3.18
CA THR A 82 2.60 -14.41 2.16
C THR A 82 3.57 -13.25 2.31
N ALA A 83 3.06 -12.03 2.51
CA ALA A 83 3.90 -10.84 2.69
C ALA A 83 4.81 -10.96 3.93
N LEU A 84 4.31 -11.51 5.04
CA LEU A 84 5.11 -11.71 6.23
C LEU A 84 6.10 -12.89 6.10
N GLU A 85 5.73 -13.96 5.39
CA GLU A 85 6.64 -15.06 5.06
C GLU A 85 7.81 -14.59 4.18
N ASP A 86 7.56 -13.71 3.22
CA ASP A 86 8.61 -13.10 2.41
C ASP A 86 9.46 -12.12 3.24
N ALA A 87 8.82 -11.24 4.01
CA ALA A 87 9.50 -10.25 4.86
C ALA A 87 10.39 -10.89 5.94
N ALA A 88 10.12 -12.12 6.34
CA ALA A 88 10.96 -12.88 7.28
C ALA A 88 12.38 -13.14 6.73
N ARG A 89 12.57 -13.07 5.42
CA ARG A 89 13.86 -13.27 4.74
C ARG A 89 14.60 -11.96 4.46
N TRP A 90 13.95 -10.82 4.73
CA TRP A 90 14.52 -9.50 4.47
C TRP A 90 15.30 -8.98 5.66
N PRO A 91 16.22 -8.00 5.46
CA PRO A 91 16.89 -7.33 6.57
C PRO A 91 15.88 -6.76 7.59
N ASP A 92 16.23 -6.83 8.88
CA ASP A 92 15.31 -6.49 9.98
C ASP A 92 14.78 -5.06 9.98
N HIS A 93 15.47 -4.14 9.32
CA HIS A 93 15.04 -2.74 9.21
C HIS A 93 14.05 -2.47 8.06
N ILE A 94 13.83 -3.46 7.18
CA ILE A 94 12.93 -3.33 6.03
C ILE A 94 11.50 -3.69 6.46
N THR A 95 10.56 -2.80 6.16
CA THR A 95 9.13 -2.99 6.43
C THR A 95 8.41 -3.57 5.22
N VAL A 96 7.24 -4.17 5.45
CA VAL A 96 6.30 -4.56 4.40
C VAL A 96 4.96 -3.89 4.63
N ALA A 97 4.45 -3.21 3.61
CA ALA A 97 3.14 -2.58 3.61
C ALA A 97 2.14 -3.43 2.84
N VAL A 98 0.92 -3.55 3.34
CA VAL A 98 -0.18 -4.28 2.71
C VAL A 98 -1.45 -3.44 2.69
N ASN A 99 -2.09 -3.38 1.53
CA ASN A 99 -3.37 -2.71 1.35
C ASN A 99 -4.52 -3.47 2.01
N MET A 100 -5.46 -2.75 2.62
CA MET A 100 -6.59 -3.31 3.34
C MET A 100 -7.91 -2.72 2.85
N SER A 101 -8.83 -3.58 2.41
CA SER A 101 -10.15 -3.17 1.95
C SER A 101 -11.14 -2.96 3.09
N PRO A 102 -12.25 -2.22 2.84
CA PRO A 102 -13.33 -2.04 3.82
C PRO A 102 -13.95 -3.35 4.30
N MET A 103 -14.05 -4.35 3.44
CA MET A 103 -14.63 -5.64 3.81
C MET A 103 -13.72 -6.44 4.74
N GLN A 104 -12.41 -6.39 4.52
CA GLN A 104 -11.43 -7.05 5.38
C GLN A 104 -11.41 -6.42 6.77
N MET A 105 -11.55 -5.09 6.88
CA MET A 105 -11.63 -4.40 8.17
C MET A 105 -12.85 -4.79 9.01
N LYS A 106 -13.93 -5.30 8.37
CA LYS A 106 -15.14 -5.79 9.03
C LYS A 106 -15.06 -7.26 9.42
N ASP A 107 -14.01 -7.99 8.95
CA ASP A 107 -13.84 -9.40 9.31
C ASP A 107 -13.45 -9.55 10.79
N ALA A 108 -14.28 -10.25 11.55
CA ALA A 108 -14.03 -10.52 12.97
C ALA A 108 -12.72 -11.29 13.23
N ASN A 109 -12.20 -11.99 12.22
CA ASN A 109 -10.99 -12.81 12.32
C ASN A 109 -9.71 -12.04 11.96
N LEU A 110 -9.80 -10.82 11.41
CA LEU A 110 -8.64 -10.07 10.92
C LEU A 110 -7.50 -10.00 11.95
N LEU A 111 -7.84 -9.65 13.19
CA LEU A 111 -6.82 -9.54 14.24
C LEU A 111 -6.13 -10.89 14.52
N SER A 112 -6.90 -11.98 14.55
CA SER A 112 -6.36 -13.32 14.74
C SER A 112 -5.47 -13.75 13.57
N VAL A 113 -5.84 -13.38 12.35
CA VAL A 113 -5.02 -13.62 11.14
C VAL A 113 -3.67 -12.92 11.27
N VAL A 114 -3.68 -11.62 11.62
CA VAL A 114 -2.44 -10.85 11.78
C VAL A 114 -1.56 -11.43 12.90
N VAL A 115 -2.14 -11.72 14.07
CA VAL A 115 -1.39 -12.30 15.21
C VAL A 115 -0.77 -13.64 14.83
N ASN A 116 -1.54 -14.53 14.18
CA ASN A 116 -1.05 -15.84 13.77
C ASN A 116 0.05 -15.72 12.69
N ALA A 117 -0.12 -14.82 11.72
CA ALA A 117 0.86 -14.60 10.66
C ALA A 117 2.18 -14.01 11.20
N LEU A 118 2.13 -13.05 12.14
CA LEU A 118 3.30 -12.54 12.84
C LEU A 118 3.99 -13.64 13.67
N GLY A 119 3.18 -14.44 14.40
CA GLY A 119 3.71 -15.52 15.21
C GLY A 119 4.37 -16.63 14.40
N SER A 120 3.82 -16.99 13.24
CA SER A 120 4.38 -18.05 12.38
C SER A 120 5.60 -17.58 11.57
N SER A 121 5.63 -16.33 11.12
CA SER A 121 6.76 -15.76 10.36
C SER A 121 7.93 -15.33 11.24
N GLY A 122 7.70 -15.03 12.51
CA GLY A 122 8.68 -14.45 13.42
C GLY A 122 8.99 -12.98 13.13
N VAL A 123 8.27 -12.34 12.20
CA VAL A 123 8.46 -10.92 11.86
C VAL A 123 7.96 -10.04 13.00
N ALA A 124 8.77 -9.07 13.42
CA ALA A 124 8.36 -8.11 14.45
C ALA A 124 7.19 -7.25 13.95
N ALA A 125 6.16 -7.05 14.80
CA ALA A 125 4.91 -6.39 14.41
C ALA A 125 5.12 -5.00 13.79
N HIS A 126 6.13 -4.23 14.23
CA HIS A 126 6.44 -2.90 13.71
C HIS A 126 6.99 -2.89 12.28
N ARG A 127 7.31 -4.07 11.73
CA ARG A 127 7.71 -4.25 10.33
C ARG A 127 6.53 -4.46 9.39
N LEU A 128 5.34 -4.75 9.92
CA LEU A 128 4.09 -4.78 9.16
C LEU A 128 3.44 -3.40 9.19
N GLU A 129 3.14 -2.86 8.03
CA GLU A 129 2.34 -1.65 7.83
C GLU A 129 1.05 -2.04 7.12
N ILE A 130 -0.09 -1.57 7.64
CA ILE A 130 -1.39 -1.74 7.01
C ILE A 130 -1.80 -0.39 6.42
N GLU A 131 -2.07 -0.38 5.13
CA GLU A 131 -2.50 0.78 4.38
C GLU A 131 -4.01 0.78 4.23
N ILE A 132 -4.64 1.89 4.58
CA ILE A 132 -6.08 2.09 4.45
C ILE A 132 -6.35 3.39 3.71
N THR A 133 -7.27 3.37 2.76
CA THR A 133 -7.62 4.57 2.00
C THR A 133 -8.44 5.56 2.82
N GLU A 134 -8.39 6.84 2.46
CA GLU A 134 -9.21 7.88 3.07
C GLU A 134 -10.71 7.54 2.98
N ASN A 135 -11.16 7.00 1.85
CA ASN A 135 -12.56 6.61 1.63
C ASN A 135 -13.04 5.51 2.60
N LEU A 136 -12.14 4.64 3.04
CA LEU A 136 -12.46 3.63 4.05
C LEU A 136 -12.81 4.29 5.39
N LEU A 137 -12.09 5.32 5.80
CA LEU A 137 -12.37 6.06 7.04
C LEU A 137 -13.71 6.78 7.00
N MET A 138 -14.14 7.25 5.83
CA MET A 138 -15.44 7.93 5.66
C MET A 138 -16.63 6.99 5.87
N GLN A 139 -16.44 5.68 5.72
CA GLN A 139 -17.49 4.67 5.97
C GLN A 139 -17.61 4.26 7.44
N GLU A 140 -17.20 5.11 8.37
CA GLU A 140 -17.03 4.85 9.79
C GLU A 140 -18.04 3.88 10.41
N SER A 141 -17.50 2.87 11.07
CA SER A 141 -18.15 2.23 12.20
C SER A 141 -17.19 2.30 13.41
N GLU A 142 -17.73 2.52 14.62
CA GLU A 142 -16.94 2.46 15.87
C GLU A 142 -16.10 1.17 15.96
N GLY A 143 -16.59 0.09 15.35
CA GLY A 143 -15.90 -1.19 15.27
C GLY A 143 -14.60 -1.13 14.48
N MET A 144 -14.52 -0.37 13.38
CA MET A 144 -13.31 -0.26 12.56
C MET A 144 -12.18 0.45 13.30
N LEU A 145 -12.46 1.58 13.94
CA LEU A 145 -11.46 2.28 14.75
C LEU A 145 -10.94 1.39 15.90
N ALA A 146 -11.82 0.59 16.50
CA ALA A 146 -11.41 -0.36 17.54
C ALA A 146 -10.44 -1.41 17.01
N VAL A 147 -10.66 -1.94 15.78
CA VAL A 147 -9.74 -2.89 15.13
C VAL A 147 -8.39 -2.23 14.86
N LEU A 148 -8.36 -1.02 14.28
CA LEU A 148 -7.12 -0.28 14.03
C LEU A 148 -6.34 -0.02 15.33
N HIS A 149 -7.01 0.40 16.40
CA HIS A 149 -6.38 0.57 17.72
C HIS A 149 -5.79 -0.73 18.27
N ARG A 150 -6.45 -1.88 18.06
CA ARG A 150 -5.94 -3.19 18.48
C ARG A 150 -4.72 -3.61 17.67
N LEU A 151 -4.73 -3.42 16.35
CA LEU A 151 -3.57 -3.66 15.49
C LEU A 151 -2.37 -2.80 15.91
N ARG A 152 -2.61 -1.51 16.16
CA ARG A 152 -1.56 -0.61 16.63
C ARG A 152 -1.01 -0.98 18.00
N LYS A 153 -1.84 -1.48 18.91
CA LYS A 153 -1.38 -2.01 20.22
C LYS A 153 -0.50 -3.24 20.10
N LEU A 154 -0.64 -4.04 19.02
CA LEU A 154 0.29 -5.12 18.71
C LEU A 154 1.64 -4.62 18.19
N GLY A 155 1.74 -3.33 17.83
CA GLY A 155 2.93 -2.72 17.23
C GLY A 155 2.87 -2.61 15.70
N VAL A 156 1.77 -3.05 15.06
CA VAL A 156 1.57 -2.88 13.62
C VAL A 156 1.43 -1.40 13.28
N LYS A 157 2.07 -0.95 12.21
CA LYS A 157 1.98 0.41 11.70
C LYS A 157 0.74 0.60 10.86
N ILE A 158 0.14 1.79 10.92
CA ILE A 158 -1.04 2.12 10.12
C ILE A 158 -0.74 3.35 9.26
N ALA A 159 -0.86 3.19 7.95
CA ALA A 159 -0.70 4.26 6.98
C ALA A 159 -2.06 4.67 6.40
N LEU A 160 -2.23 5.97 6.22
CA LEU A 160 -3.37 6.54 5.51
C LEU A 160 -2.99 6.75 4.05
N ASP A 161 -3.68 6.05 3.16
CA ASP A 161 -3.42 6.04 1.73
C ASP A 161 -4.38 6.92 0.93
N ASP A 162 -4.00 7.31 -0.29
CA ASP A 162 -4.75 8.16 -1.23
C ASP A 162 -5.16 9.51 -0.61
N PHE A 163 -4.37 10.06 0.31
CA PHE A 163 -4.75 11.27 1.04
C PHE A 163 -4.88 12.49 0.14
N GLY A 164 -6.03 13.17 0.28
CA GLY A 164 -6.38 14.38 -0.46
C GLY A 164 -7.24 14.15 -1.70
N THR A 165 -7.53 12.89 -2.07
CA THR A 165 -8.41 12.57 -3.20
C THR A 165 -9.90 12.59 -2.83
N GLY A 166 -10.21 12.56 -1.53
CA GLY A 166 -11.56 12.54 -0.98
C GLY A 166 -11.95 13.83 -0.25
N TYR A 167 -13.05 13.76 0.49
CA TYR A 167 -13.46 14.82 1.41
C TYR A 167 -12.65 14.70 2.70
N SER A 168 -11.40 15.16 2.70
CA SER A 168 -10.50 15.08 3.85
C SER A 168 -11.12 15.65 5.10
N SER A 169 -11.64 14.80 5.97
CA SER A 169 -12.05 15.23 7.29
C SER A 169 -10.84 15.18 8.23
N LEU A 170 -10.21 16.32 8.50
CA LEU A 170 -9.17 16.47 9.50
C LEU A 170 -9.56 15.88 10.88
N ASN A 171 -10.87 15.66 11.06
CA ASN A 171 -11.40 15.04 12.26
C ASN A 171 -10.93 13.59 12.45
N TYR A 172 -10.75 12.83 11.35
CA TYR A 172 -10.26 11.44 11.41
C TYR A 172 -8.77 11.38 11.79
N LEU A 173 -7.95 12.29 11.24
CA LEU A 173 -6.54 12.40 11.64
C LEU A 173 -6.38 12.74 13.13
N ARG A 174 -7.34 13.47 13.69
CA ARG A 174 -7.37 13.75 15.14
C ARG A 174 -7.85 12.54 15.96
N SER A 175 -8.79 11.75 15.42
CA SER A 175 -9.43 10.64 16.14
C SER A 175 -8.57 9.38 16.19
N PHE A 176 -7.68 9.21 15.21
CA PHE A 176 -6.78 8.05 15.13
C PHE A 176 -5.35 8.48 14.85
N PRO A 177 -4.38 8.05 15.65
CA PRO A 177 -2.97 8.39 15.47
C PRO A 177 -2.34 7.46 14.39
N PHE A 178 -2.38 7.89 13.14
CA PHE A 178 -1.67 7.22 12.04
C PHE A 178 -0.16 7.35 12.21
N ASP A 179 0.58 6.38 11.68
CA ASP A 179 2.04 6.39 11.66
C ASP A 179 2.58 7.05 10.38
N LYS A 180 1.79 7.02 9.28
CA LYS A 180 2.19 7.52 7.96
C LYS A 180 1.01 8.11 7.19
N ILE A 181 1.29 9.09 6.32
CA ILE A 181 0.40 9.59 5.26
C ILE A 181 1.07 9.37 3.91
N LYS A 182 0.35 8.76 2.97
CA LYS A 182 0.76 8.60 1.58
C LYS A 182 0.06 9.68 0.73
N ILE A 183 0.86 10.45 0.00
CA ILE A 183 0.40 11.51 -0.89
C ILE A 183 0.16 10.89 -2.25
N ASP A 184 -1.09 10.91 -2.70
CA ASP A 184 -1.50 10.27 -3.95
C ASP A 184 -0.77 10.83 -5.17
N ARG A 185 -0.55 9.95 -6.14
CA ARG A 185 0.14 10.23 -7.41
C ARG A 185 -0.49 11.39 -8.19
N CYS A 186 -1.80 11.64 -8.06
CA CYS A 186 -2.45 12.72 -8.81
C CYS A 186 -1.88 14.10 -8.46
N PHE A 187 -1.42 14.30 -7.22
CA PHE A 187 -0.75 15.53 -6.81
C PHE A 187 0.74 15.54 -7.18
N VAL A 188 1.38 14.37 -7.18
CA VAL A 188 2.80 14.22 -7.48
C VAL A 188 3.07 14.36 -8.98
N SER A 189 2.19 13.81 -9.83
CA SER A 189 2.35 13.82 -11.28
C SER A 189 2.45 15.24 -11.86
N GLU A 190 1.69 16.19 -11.30
CA GLU A 190 1.65 17.58 -11.74
C GLU A 190 2.45 18.54 -10.85
N LEU A 191 3.20 18.01 -9.88
CA LEU A 191 3.90 18.78 -8.85
C LEU A 191 4.92 19.79 -9.42
N ALA A 192 5.56 19.46 -10.54
CA ALA A 192 6.54 20.33 -11.15
C ALA A 192 5.91 21.53 -11.91
N GLU A 193 4.66 21.38 -12.35
CA GLU A 193 4.02 22.31 -13.28
C GLU A 193 2.92 23.15 -12.62
N ARG A 194 2.28 22.64 -11.56
CA ARG A 194 1.09 23.26 -10.97
C ARG A 194 1.31 23.75 -9.55
N GLU A 195 1.10 25.06 -9.34
CA GLU A 195 1.23 25.71 -8.03
C GLU A 195 0.21 25.24 -7.00
N ASP A 196 -1.00 24.87 -7.41
CA ASP A 196 -2.03 24.30 -6.53
C ASP A 196 -1.65 22.91 -6.01
N CYS A 197 -1.09 22.03 -6.87
CA CYS A 197 -0.53 20.76 -6.44
C CYS A 197 0.63 20.94 -5.46
N GLN A 198 1.53 21.89 -5.71
CA GLN A 198 2.62 22.24 -4.78
C GLN A 198 2.08 22.71 -3.43
N ALA A 199 1.02 23.54 -3.43
CA ALA A 199 0.41 24.05 -2.21
C ALA A 199 -0.24 22.92 -1.40
N ILE A 200 -0.92 21.98 -2.07
CA ILE A 200 -1.53 20.81 -1.43
C ILE A 200 -0.44 19.92 -0.81
N VAL A 201 0.54 19.50 -1.60
CA VAL A 201 1.64 18.62 -1.12
C VAL A 201 2.36 19.25 0.07
N ARG A 202 2.71 20.53 0.00
CA ARG A 202 3.33 21.26 1.11
C ARG A 202 2.45 21.29 2.35
N SER A 203 1.13 21.47 2.19
CA SER A 203 0.19 21.51 3.31
C SER A 203 0.05 20.14 3.98
N VAL A 204 0.02 19.06 3.18
CA VAL A 204 -0.03 17.68 3.69
C VAL A 204 1.24 17.34 4.46
N ILE A 205 2.41 17.67 3.92
CA ILE A 205 3.71 17.43 4.59
C ILE A 205 3.77 18.22 5.92
N ALA A 206 3.38 19.49 5.91
CA ALA A 206 3.37 20.31 7.14
C ALA A 206 2.41 19.71 8.20
N LEU A 207 1.22 19.27 7.80
CA LEU A 207 0.26 18.63 8.68
C LEU A 207 0.80 17.32 9.28
N ALA A 208 1.39 16.47 8.43
CA ALA A 208 1.98 15.21 8.85
C ALA A 208 3.09 15.42 9.89
N ASN A 209 3.97 16.41 9.64
CA ASN A 209 5.06 16.77 10.55
C ASN A 209 4.54 17.22 11.94
N GLU A 210 3.51 18.07 11.96
CA GLU A 210 2.87 18.51 13.21
C GLU A 210 2.24 17.35 14.00
N LEU A 211 1.71 16.35 13.27
CA LEU A 211 1.12 15.15 13.86
C LEU A 211 2.14 14.03 14.09
N LYS A 212 3.43 14.25 13.79
CA LYS A 212 4.54 13.29 13.94
C LYS A 212 4.35 12.01 13.10
N MET A 213 3.75 12.17 11.92
CA MET A 213 3.58 11.10 10.95
C MET A 213 4.67 11.19 9.89
N THR A 214 5.09 10.04 9.36
CA THR A 214 5.96 9.96 8.19
C THR A 214 5.16 10.27 6.92
N THR A 215 5.77 10.95 5.96
CA THR A 215 5.17 11.23 4.66
C THR A 215 5.78 10.33 3.58
N THR A 216 4.95 9.78 2.71
CA THR A 216 5.38 9.06 1.49
C THR A 216 4.70 9.67 0.29
N ALA A 217 5.45 10.06 -0.74
CA ALA A 217 4.90 10.51 -2.01
C ALA A 217 4.92 9.37 -3.02
N GLU A 218 3.77 9.14 -3.67
CA GLU A 218 3.57 8.08 -4.64
C GLU A 218 3.67 8.56 -6.09
N GLY A 219 3.98 7.61 -7.00
CA GLY A 219 4.00 7.90 -8.42
C GLY A 219 5.12 8.85 -8.84
N VAL A 220 6.26 8.84 -8.15
CA VAL A 220 7.43 9.62 -8.53
C VAL A 220 8.08 8.99 -9.76
N GLU A 221 8.06 9.69 -10.90
CA GLU A 221 8.53 9.18 -12.18
C GLU A 221 9.74 9.95 -12.73
N VAL A 222 9.90 11.22 -12.32
CA VAL A 222 10.98 12.10 -12.83
C VAL A 222 11.71 12.79 -11.70
N HIS A 223 12.96 13.20 -11.97
CA HIS A 223 13.84 13.86 -10.99
C HIS A 223 13.29 15.20 -10.49
N GLU A 224 12.58 15.93 -11.33
CA GLU A 224 11.99 17.23 -11.01
C GLU A 224 10.95 17.10 -9.88
N GLN A 225 10.14 16.02 -9.90
CA GLN A 225 9.19 15.69 -8.82
C GLN A 225 9.94 15.37 -7.52
N LEU A 226 10.98 14.53 -7.60
CA LEU A 226 11.82 14.17 -6.45
C LEU A 226 12.44 15.39 -5.78
N GLU A 227 13.02 16.31 -6.57
CA GLU A 227 13.64 17.53 -6.05
C GLU A 227 12.60 18.49 -5.43
N ALA A 228 11.39 18.54 -5.98
CA ALA A 228 10.30 19.32 -5.40
C ALA A 228 9.87 18.73 -4.04
N LEU A 229 9.69 17.40 -3.95
CA LEU A 229 9.35 16.70 -2.72
C LEU A 229 10.45 16.87 -1.64
N ARG A 230 11.72 16.78 -2.04
CA ARG A 230 12.87 17.01 -1.15
C ARG A 230 12.85 18.42 -0.57
N ARG A 231 12.60 19.44 -1.40
CA ARG A 231 12.49 20.86 -0.95
C ARG A 231 11.34 21.08 0.01
N HIS A 232 10.25 20.33 -0.12
CA HIS A 232 9.10 20.42 0.78
C HIS A 232 9.26 19.58 2.05
N GLY A 233 10.33 18.78 2.16
CA GLY A 233 10.60 17.97 3.35
C GLY A 233 9.79 16.69 3.45
N CYS A 234 9.43 16.08 2.30
CA CYS A 234 8.83 14.74 2.26
C CYS A 234 9.86 13.69 2.69
N ASP A 235 9.45 12.70 3.50
CA ASP A 235 10.38 11.72 4.08
C ASP A 235 10.72 10.58 3.12
N GLN A 236 9.71 10.06 2.42
CA GLN A 236 9.82 8.85 1.60
C GLN A 236 9.18 9.04 0.24
N VAL A 237 9.61 8.23 -0.70
CA VAL A 237 9.08 8.19 -2.07
C VAL A 237 8.92 6.78 -2.58
N GLN A 238 7.95 6.63 -3.48
CA GLN A 238 7.68 5.43 -4.24
C GLN A 238 7.34 5.81 -5.68
N GLY A 239 7.84 5.07 -6.67
CA GLY A 239 7.49 5.33 -8.06
C GLY A 239 8.46 4.72 -9.07
N PHE A 240 8.10 4.86 -10.34
CA PHE A 240 8.85 4.27 -11.46
C PHE A 240 10.20 4.93 -11.71
N LEU A 241 10.45 6.09 -11.10
CA LEU A 241 11.79 6.67 -11.09
C LEU A 241 12.83 5.69 -10.54
N TYR A 242 12.44 4.84 -9.60
CA TYR A 242 13.33 3.87 -8.95
C TYR A 242 13.11 2.44 -9.47
N SER A 243 11.89 1.93 -9.32
CA SER A 243 11.55 0.57 -9.76
C SER A 243 10.04 0.40 -9.91
N GLN A 244 9.66 -0.47 -10.83
CA GLN A 244 8.35 -1.08 -10.81
C GLN A 244 8.29 -2.13 -9.69
N ALA A 245 7.09 -2.62 -9.38
CA ALA A 245 6.93 -3.75 -8.48
C ALA A 245 7.48 -5.03 -9.13
N VAL A 246 8.29 -5.78 -8.37
CA VAL A 246 8.93 -7.02 -8.82
C VAL A 246 8.64 -8.17 -7.86
N PRO A 247 8.73 -9.44 -8.29
CA PRO A 247 8.61 -10.60 -7.42
C PRO A 247 9.62 -10.57 -6.26
N ALA A 248 9.32 -11.25 -5.15
CA ALA A 248 10.20 -11.32 -3.98
C ALA A 248 11.63 -11.80 -4.28
N SER A 249 11.81 -12.66 -5.31
CA SER A 249 13.11 -13.17 -5.74
C SER A 249 14.00 -12.14 -6.42
N GLU A 250 13.45 -11.01 -6.86
CA GLU A 250 14.14 -9.96 -7.62
C GLU A 250 14.40 -8.70 -6.78
N LEU A 251 14.08 -8.75 -5.47
CA LEU A 251 14.22 -7.59 -4.58
C LEU A 251 15.68 -7.17 -4.41
N ASP A 252 15.90 -5.87 -4.51
CA ASP A 252 17.18 -5.23 -4.18
C ASP A 252 17.01 -4.38 -2.91
N PHE A 253 17.81 -4.69 -1.89
CA PHE A 253 17.80 -4.00 -0.60
C PHE A 253 18.88 -2.89 -0.51
N GLY A 254 19.59 -2.63 -1.61
CA GLY A 254 20.66 -1.64 -1.67
C GLY A 254 20.18 -0.19 -1.85
N ASN A 255 21.15 0.72 -1.84
CA ASN A 255 20.88 2.14 -2.14
C ASN A 255 20.68 2.33 -3.65
N MET A 256 19.42 2.59 -4.05
CA MET A 256 19.05 2.70 -5.46
C MET A 256 19.52 4.01 -6.12
N VAL A 257 19.80 5.05 -5.35
CA VAL A 257 20.30 6.33 -5.88
C VAL A 257 21.76 6.21 -6.32
N GLN A 258 22.58 5.51 -5.56
CA GLN A 258 24.02 5.37 -5.90
C GLN A 258 24.26 4.53 -7.15
N ARG A 259 23.41 3.57 -7.47
CA ARG A 259 23.59 2.70 -8.64
C ARG A 259 23.32 3.41 -9.97
N ARG A 260 22.40 4.39 -10.01
CA ARG A 260 22.14 5.15 -11.26
C ARG A 260 23.23 6.16 -11.60
N VAL A 261 23.96 6.66 -10.59
CA VAL A 261 25.12 7.55 -10.80
C VAL A 261 26.35 6.77 -11.31
N ALA A 262 26.44 5.47 -10.96
CA ALA A 262 27.57 4.60 -11.37
C ALA A 262 27.34 3.88 -12.73
N GLY A 263 26.14 3.94 -13.30
CA GLY A 263 25.76 3.26 -14.55
C GLY A 263 25.40 4.21 -15.71
N GLY A 264 25.64 5.51 -15.56
CA GLY A 264 25.45 6.55 -16.60
C GLY A 264 26.72 6.89 -17.36
#